data_de7274ca49d6212be9b62567e738bde1
#
_entry.id   de7274ca49d6212be9b62567e738bde1
#
_cell.length_a   1.000
_cell.length_b   1.000
_cell.length_c   1.000
_cell.angle_alpha   90.00
_cell.angle_beta   90.00
_cell.angle_gamma   90.00
#
_symmetry.space_group_name_H-M   'P 1'
#
loop_
_entity.id
_entity.type
_entity.pdbx_description
1 polymer ?
#
loop_
_entity_poly.entity_id
_entity_poly.type
_entity_poly.pdbx_seq_one_letter_code
_entity_poly.pdbx_strand_id
1 'polypeptide(L)'
;SKGYKMHNPWENAANTATKSGVQYSGWEMRNAHLASDIDAQHSETAFLTDRAMEYISSRNPKKNWCLHLSYFNPHWPLLAPAPYHNIYEDSDVIKVNKDESEIQNPHPVFSAFQKLEYSQNYSDEKKRRHVIPTYMGLISEIDHHIGRLMSFLDKNNLSENTSIIFTSDHGDYLGDHWLGEKDLFHEASLRIPLIIIDPEMPNELRGTSEMRMTESVDIVPTIVDMMDGSFASNRMEGRSLVPLLYGENLAWRDTVFAEIDYGDRGARQILDKHPYECRGYMIKNDQWKYIYWEGYRPQLYDLLNDPNEFIDLGESENHSEKLVDFESQLFYWLRHRKQRTVVALDELYKRSPETDEKFGIIIGRW
;
A
#
# COMPACT_ATOMS: atom_id res chain seq x y z
N SER A 1 30.74 10.45 -9.48
CA SER A 1 29.38 9.92 -9.66
C SER A 1 29.45 8.72 -10.61
N LYS A 2 28.79 7.59 -10.28
CA LYS A 2 28.76 6.38 -11.12
C LYS A 2 27.86 6.51 -12.37
N GLY A 3 27.42 7.72 -12.74
CA GLY A 3 26.60 7.99 -13.93
C GLY A 3 25.10 7.78 -13.75
N TYR A 4 24.62 7.53 -12.51
CA TYR A 4 23.19 7.42 -12.24
C TYR A 4 22.46 8.71 -12.58
N LYS A 5 21.29 8.56 -13.20
CA LYS A 5 20.37 9.65 -13.48
C LYS A 5 19.07 9.39 -12.72
N MET A 6 18.55 10.41 -12.06
CA MET A 6 17.21 10.38 -11.50
C MET A 6 16.30 11.14 -12.49
N HIS A 7 15.21 10.50 -12.89
CA HIS A 7 14.10 11.26 -13.45
C HIS A 7 13.46 12.06 -12.32
N ASN A 8 13.31 13.37 -12.53
CA ASN A 8 12.33 14.09 -11.75
C ASN A 8 10.95 13.70 -12.29
N PRO A 9 10.16 12.89 -11.57
CA PRO A 9 8.87 12.43 -12.08
C PRO A 9 7.95 13.60 -12.44
N TRP A 10 8.08 14.73 -11.73
CA TRP A 10 7.27 15.92 -11.95
C TRP A 10 7.72 16.74 -13.18
N GLU A 11 9.00 16.78 -13.51
CA GLU A 11 9.49 17.52 -14.66
C GLU A 11 9.39 16.74 -15.97
N ASN A 12 9.68 15.44 -15.97
CA ASN A 12 9.77 14.66 -17.19
C ASN A 12 8.44 13.98 -17.58
N ALA A 13 7.62 13.59 -16.61
CA ALA A 13 6.34 12.97 -16.88
C ALA A 13 5.22 13.98 -17.20
N ALA A 14 5.26 15.16 -16.57
CA ALA A 14 4.35 16.25 -16.90
C ALA A 14 4.61 16.91 -18.27
N ASN A 15 5.79 16.70 -18.86
CA ASN A 15 6.26 17.43 -20.04
C ASN A 15 6.73 16.49 -21.15
N THR A 16 5.86 15.65 -21.69
CA THR A 16 6.14 15.02 -22.97
C THR A 16 6.00 16.06 -24.10
N ALA A 17 7.07 16.84 -24.34
CA ALA A 17 7.12 17.69 -25.50
C ALA A 17 7.19 16.86 -26.76
N THR A 18 6.26 17.06 -27.69
CA THR A 18 6.39 16.52 -29.05
C THR A 18 7.44 17.30 -29.81
N LYS A 19 7.92 16.76 -30.94
CA LYS A 19 8.78 17.49 -31.90
C LYS A 19 8.15 18.82 -32.38
N SER A 20 6.82 18.97 -32.23
CA SER A 20 6.07 20.18 -32.56
C SER A 20 5.97 21.20 -31.40
N GLY A 21 6.55 20.90 -30.24
CA GLY A 21 6.50 21.79 -29.07
C GLY A 21 5.18 21.75 -28.28
N VAL A 22 4.25 20.87 -28.63
CA VAL A 22 3.00 20.69 -27.87
C VAL A 22 3.30 19.87 -26.62
N GLN A 23 2.95 20.41 -25.45
CA GLN A 23 3.02 19.68 -24.18
C GLN A 23 1.73 18.87 -23.99
N TYR A 24 1.89 17.61 -23.59
CA TYR A 24 0.79 16.73 -23.19
C TYR A 24 0.91 16.39 -21.71
N SER A 25 -0.21 16.10 -21.09
CA SER A 25 -0.21 15.56 -19.72
C SER A 25 0.58 14.25 -19.66
N GLY A 26 1.39 14.06 -18.63
CA GLY A 26 2.09 12.80 -18.38
C GLY A 26 1.13 11.63 -18.16
N TRP A 27 -0.08 11.91 -17.69
CA TRP A 27 -1.15 10.91 -17.54
C TRP A 27 -1.67 10.35 -18.86
N GLU A 28 -1.40 10.99 -19.99
CA GLU A 28 -1.73 10.41 -21.30
C GLU A 28 -0.87 9.19 -21.65
N MET A 29 0.27 8.98 -20.98
CA MET A 29 1.15 7.82 -21.06
C MET A 29 1.55 7.44 -22.51
N ARG A 30 1.65 8.43 -23.39
CA ARG A 30 1.87 8.24 -24.84
C ARG A 30 3.14 7.48 -25.16
N ASN A 31 4.15 7.59 -24.31
CA ASN A 31 5.49 7.04 -24.52
C ASN A 31 5.78 5.83 -23.63
N ALA A 32 4.79 5.30 -22.89
CA ALA A 32 4.99 4.17 -21.99
C ALA A 32 5.60 2.93 -22.67
N HIS A 33 5.29 2.71 -23.96
CA HIS A 33 5.82 1.60 -24.75
C HIS A 33 7.26 1.80 -25.25
N LEU A 34 7.84 2.98 -25.05
CA LEU A 34 9.22 3.26 -25.46
C LEU A 34 10.18 3.01 -24.29
N ALA A 35 11.39 2.57 -24.64
CA ALA A 35 12.44 2.49 -23.63
C ALA A 35 12.73 3.87 -23.03
N SER A 36 12.94 3.91 -21.71
CA SER A 36 13.53 5.06 -21.05
C SER A 36 14.88 5.42 -21.71
N ASP A 37 15.23 6.68 -21.68
CA ASP A 37 16.56 7.17 -22.12
C ASP A 37 17.67 6.89 -21.09
N ILE A 38 17.34 6.21 -20.00
CA ILE A 38 18.27 5.77 -18.94
C ILE A 38 18.51 4.29 -19.09
N ASP A 39 19.78 3.89 -19.19
CA ASP A 39 20.15 2.48 -19.16
C ASP A 39 19.75 1.82 -17.84
N ALA A 40 19.30 0.57 -17.88
CA ALA A 40 18.85 -0.17 -16.69
C ALA A 40 19.87 -0.20 -15.54
N GLN A 41 21.17 -0.29 -15.87
CA GLN A 41 22.23 -0.23 -14.85
C GLN A 41 22.36 1.14 -14.15
N HIS A 42 21.75 2.17 -14.69
CA HIS A 42 21.78 3.54 -14.14
C HIS A 42 20.40 4.04 -13.71
N SER A 43 19.39 3.16 -13.72
CA SER A 43 18.04 3.47 -13.25
C SER A 43 18.03 3.81 -11.77
N GLU A 44 16.94 4.41 -11.30
CA GLU A 44 16.73 4.68 -9.87
C GLU A 44 16.71 3.38 -9.07
N THR A 45 16.06 2.34 -9.58
CA THR A 45 16.00 1.01 -8.94
C THR A 45 17.41 0.42 -8.79
N ALA A 46 18.24 0.52 -9.83
CA ALA A 46 19.66 0.11 -9.77
C ALA A 46 20.45 0.91 -8.74
N PHE A 47 20.29 2.24 -8.74
CA PHE A 47 20.95 3.12 -7.80
C PHE A 47 20.62 2.78 -6.34
N LEU A 48 19.34 2.65 -6.01
CA LEU A 48 18.89 2.35 -4.65
C LEU A 48 19.40 0.99 -4.18
N THR A 49 19.41 -0.01 -5.05
CA THR A 49 19.97 -1.34 -4.76
C THR A 49 21.47 -1.27 -4.47
N ASP A 50 22.23 -0.53 -5.30
CA ASP A 50 23.66 -0.33 -5.08
C ASP A 50 23.94 0.40 -3.76
N ARG A 51 23.13 1.42 -3.43
CA ARG A 51 23.27 2.12 -2.13
C ARG A 51 22.96 1.22 -0.96
N ALA A 52 21.97 0.33 -1.07
CA ALA A 52 21.67 -0.67 -0.05
C ALA A 52 22.86 -1.60 0.18
N MET A 53 23.43 -2.17 -0.89
CA MET A 53 24.59 -3.06 -0.79
C MET A 53 25.84 -2.34 -0.24
N GLU A 54 26.08 -1.09 -0.63
CA GLU A 54 27.17 -0.28 -0.08
C GLU A 54 26.97 0.02 1.42
N TYR A 55 25.75 0.37 1.83
CA TYR A 55 25.43 0.57 3.24
C TYR A 55 25.71 -0.70 4.05
N ILE A 56 25.19 -1.86 3.60
CA ILE A 56 25.39 -3.14 4.28
C ILE A 56 26.87 -3.48 4.37
N SER A 57 27.67 -3.23 3.33
CA SER A 57 29.12 -3.47 3.32
C SER A 57 29.90 -2.57 4.29
N SER A 58 29.43 -1.33 4.47
CA SER A 58 30.12 -0.32 5.28
C SER A 58 29.78 -0.38 6.78
N ARG A 59 28.74 -1.12 7.15
CA ARG A 59 28.27 -1.20 8.54
C ARG A 59 29.26 -1.88 9.47
N ASN A 60 29.19 -1.55 10.74
CA ASN A 60 29.96 -2.26 11.77
C ASN A 60 29.38 -3.68 11.95
N PRO A 61 30.14 -4.76 11.68
CA PRO A 61 29.63 -6.13 11.77
C PRO A 61 29.24 -6.57 13.20
N LYS A 62 29.63 -5.80 14.22
CA LYS A 62 29.29 -6.07 15.64
C LYS A 62 27.99 -5.37 16.08
N LYS A 63 27.31 -4.65 15.19
CA LYS A 63 26.06 -3.96 15.51
C LYS A 63 24.94 -4.48 14.63
N ASN A 64 23.77 -4.69 15.24
CA ASN A 64 22.54 -4.93 14.51
C ASN A 64 22.21 -3.72 13.63
N TRP A 65 21.50 -3.97 12.55
CA TRP A 65 21.06 -2.94 11.60
C TRP A 65 19.64 -3.22 11.12
N CYS A 66 18.97 -2.15 10.74
CA CYS A 66 17.71 -2.20 10.04
C CYS A 66 17.84 -1.28 8.82
N LEU A 67 17.42 -1.74 7.67
CA LEU A 67 17.45 -0.99 6.42
C LEU A 67 16.05 -0.98 5.80
N HIS A 68 15.48 0.19 5.58
CA HIS A 68 14.31 0.38 4.75
C HIS A 68 14.77 0.75 3.35
N LEU A 69 14.65 -0.19 2.40
CA LEU A 69 14.92 0.02 0.99
C LEU A 69 13.58 0.25 0.28
N SER A 70 13.34 1.47 -0.19
CA SER A 70 12.11 1.83 -0.88
C SER A 70 12.40 2.09 -2.36
N TYR A 71 11.76 1.34 -3.23
CA TYR A 71 11.74 1.58 -4.68
C TYR A 71 10.54 2.44 -5.04
N PHE A 72 10.73 3.35 -5.99
CA PHE A 72 9.64 4.16 -6.52
C PHE A 72 8.82 3.36 -7.55
N ASN A 73 9.50 2.58 -8.40
CA ASN A 73 8.85 1.68 -9.36
C ASN A 73 7.95 0.65 -8.61
N PRO A 74 6.86 0.20 -9.22
CA PRO A 74 6.33 0.50 -10.56
C PRO A 74 5.36 1.70 -10.60
N HIS A 75 5.40 2.62 -9.64
CA HIS A 75 4.55 3.82 -9.61
C HIS A 75 4.75 4.66 -10.90
N TRP A 76 3.72 5.37 -11.31
CA TRP A 76 3.81 6.37 -12.37
C TRP A 76 4.97 7.37 -12.11
N PRO A 77 5.76 7.78 -13.14
CA PRO A 77 5.58 7.59 -14.57
C PRO A 77 6.06 6.21 -15.06
N LEU A 78 5.28 5.60 -15.96
CA LEU A 78 5.56 4.27 -16.51
C LEU A 78 6.59 4.37 -17.63
N LEU A 79 7.86 4.38 -17.27
CA LEU A 79 9.02 4.52 -18.16
C LEU A 79 10.06 3.44 -17.82
N ALA A 80 9.92 2.27 -18.40
CA ALA A 80 10.84 1.17 -18.16
C ALA A 80 12.11 1.29 -19.02
N PRO A 81 13.31 1.02 -18.47
CA PRO A 81 14.54 0.95 -19.27
C PRO A 81 14.56 -0.31 -20.12
N ALA A 82 15.38 -0.30 -21.19
CA ALA A 82 15.65 -1.53 -21.94
C ALA A 82 16.45 -2.52 -21.06
N PRO A 83 16.16 -3.85 -21.07
CA PRO A 83 15.17 -4.53 -21.92
C PRO A 83 13.74 -4.56 -21.34
N TYR A 84 13.49 -4.08 -20.13
CA TYR A 84 12.24 -4.27 -19.37
C TYR A 84 11.02 -3.65 -20.08
N HIS A 85 11.19 -2.59 -20.89
CA HIS A 85 10.10 -1.92 -21.59
C HIS A 85 9.35 -2.83 -22.60
N ASN A 86 9.94 -3.94 -23.05
CA ASN A 86 9.39 -4.80 -24.09
C ASN A 86 9.52 -6.31 -23.83
N ILE A 87 9.70 -6.72 -22.58
CA ILE A 87 9.73 -8.16 -22.22
C ILE A 87 8.32 -8.77 -22.15
N TYR A 88 7.30 -7.95 -22.10
CA TYR A 88 5.89 -8.35 -22.12
C TYR A 88 5.20 -7.76 -23.34
N GLU A 89 4.26 -8.53 -23.90
CA GLU A 89 3.47 -8.15 -25.06
C GLU A 89 2.00 -7.91 -24.67
N ASP A 90 1.21 -7.38 -25.61
CA ASP A 90 -0.24 -7.16 -25.41
C ASP A 90 -1.00 -8.46 -25.04
N SER A 91 -0.54 -9.61 -25.55
CA SER A 91 -1.10 -10.92 -25.20
C SER A 91 -0.90 -11.32 -23.73
N ASP A 92 0.07 -10.73 -23.04
CA ASP A 92 0.39 -11.02 -21.65
C ASP A 92 -0.46 -10.18 -20.68
N VAL A 93 -1.22 -9.21 -21.18
CA VAL A 93 -2.01 -8.29 -20.37
C VAL A 93 -3.13 -9.01 -19.66
N ILE A 94 -3.13 -8.92 -18.33
CA ILE A 94 -4.18 -9.47 -17.47
C ILE A 94 -5.52 -8.79 -17.78
N LYS A 95 -6.59 -9.59 -17.85
CA LYS A 95 -7.95 -9.08 -18.05
C LYS A 95 -8.30 -8.11 -16.93
N VAL A 96 -8.81 -6.95 -17.32
CA VAL A 96 -9.25 -5.93 -16.35
C VAL A 96 -10.52 -6.38 -15.62
N ASN A 97 -10.57 -6.09 -14.32
CA ASN A 97 -11.70 -6.36 -13.44
C ASN A 97 -12.63 -5.13 -13.43
N LYS A 98 -13.57 -5.05 -14.37
CA LYS A 98 -14.58 -3.97 -14.45
C LYS A 98 -15.87 -4.47 -15.07
N ASP A 99 -16.98 -3.88 -14.68
CA ASP A 99 -18.31 -4.18 -15.19
C ASP A 99 -19.06 -2.91 -15.58
N GLU A 100 -19.92 -3.01 -16.61
CA GLU A 100 -20.74 -1.89 -17.08
C GLU A 100 -21.76 -1.39 -16.04
N SER A 101 -22.17 -2.24 -15.10
CA SER A 101 -23.09 -1.86 -14.02
C SER A 101 -22.51 -0.79 -13.11
N GLU A 102 -21.18 -0.77 -12.92
CA GLU A 102 -20.50 0.19 -12.05
C GLU A 102 -20.59 1.65 -12.53
N ILE A 103 -20.87 1.87 -13.82
CA ILE A 103 -20.99 3.21 -14.41
C ILE A 103 -22.45 3.64 -14.62
N GLN A 104 -23.44 2.77 -14.37
CA GLN A 104 -24.86 3.09 -14.60
C GLN A 104 -25.45 3.98 -13.51
N ASN A 105 -25.11 3.75 -12.24
CA ASN A 105 -25.51 4.58 -11.10
C ASN A 105 -24.41 4.57 -10.03
N PRO A 106 -23.21 5.08 -10.33
CA PRO A 106 -22.09 5.00 -9.44
C PRO A 106 -22.29 5.82 -8.17
N HIS A 107 -21.68 5.38 -7.09
CA HIS A 107 -21.56 6.21 -5.89
C HIS A 107 -20.91 7.55 -6.24
N PRO A 108 -21.38 8.72 -5.70
CA PRO A 108 -20.88 10.04 -6.09
C PRO A 108 -19.36 10.20 -5.99
N VAL A 109 -18.75 9.73 -4.90
CA VAL A 109 -17.30 9.78 -4.72
C VAL A 109 -16.59 8.91 -5.77
N PHE A 110 -17.04 7.68 -5.96
CA PHE A 110 -16.51 6.78 -6.98
C PHE A 110 -16.59 7.39 -8.39
N SER A 111 -17.77 7.94 -8.75
CA SER A 111 -17.97 8.65 -10.02
C SER A 111 -17.01 9.84 -10.21
N ALA A 112 -16.69 10.56 -9.13
CA ALA A 112 -15.76 11.67 -9.20
C ALA A 112 -14.34 11.20 -9.53
N PHE A 113 -13.89 10.11 -8.91
CA PHE A 113 -12.58 9.50 -9.21
C PHE A 113 -12.53 8.90 -10.62
N GLN A 114 -13.60 8.28 -11.11
CA GLN A 114 -13.67 7.78 -12.49
C GLN A 114 -13.49 8.90 -13.54
N LYS A 115 -13.88 10.14 -13.22
CA LYS A 115 -13.74 11.30 -14.12
C LYS A 115 -12.34 11.92 -14.15
N LEU A 116 -11.46 11.52 -13.28
CA LEU A 116 -10.09 12.03 -13.26
C LEU A 116 -9.31 11.53 -14.50
N GLU A 117 -8.40 12.37 -14.98
CA GLU A 117 -7.65 12.10 -16.22
C GLU A 117 -6.95 10.75 -16.20
N TYR A 118 -6.30 10.40 -15.10
CA TYR A 118 -5.60 9.12 -14.98
C TYR A 118 -6.58 7.94 -15.05
N SER A 119 -7.74 7.99 -14.38
CA SER A 119 -8.74 6.93 -14.45
C SER A 119 -9.28 6.76 -15.87
N GLN A 120 -9.56 7.85 -16.57
CA GLN A 120 -10.01 7.82 -17.96
C GLN A 120 -8.96 7.19 -18.88
N ASN A 121 -7.68 7.50 -18.66
CA ASN A 121 -6.60 6.97 -19.46
C ASN A 121 -6.33 5.48 -19.19
N TYR A 122 -6.37 5.02 -17.94
CA TYR A 122 -6.26 3.59 -17.62
C TYR A 122 -7.49 2.79 -18.06
N SER A 123 -8.67 3.40 -18.12
CA SER A 123 -9.90 2.76 -18.60
C SER A 123 -9.94 2.60 -20.11
N ASP A 124 -9.14 3.37 -20.87
CA ASP A 124 -9.02 3.26 -22.31
C ASP A 124 -8.23 1.99 -22.69
N GLU A 125 -8.92 1.02 -23.30
CA GLU A 125 -8.34 -0.26 -23.71
C GLU A 125 -7.10 -0.11 -24.61
N LYS A 126 -7.08 0.86 -25.53
CA LYS A 126 -5.95 1.08 -26.43
C LYS A 126 -4.70 1.56 -25.66
N LYS A 127 -4.89 2.44 -24.68
CA LYS A 127 -3.80 2.93 -23.86
C LYS A 127 -3.33 1.83 -22.88
N ARG A 128 -4.27 1.14 -22.26
CA ARG A 128 -4.00 0.05 -21.32
C ARG A 128 -3.10 -1.03 -21.93
N ARG A 129 -3.32 -1.39 -23.20
CA ARG A 129 -2.50 -2.37 -23.94
C ARG A 129 -1.02 -2.00 -24.08
N HIS A 130 -0.70 -0.73 -24.00
CA HIS A 130 0.69 -0.26 -24.01
C HIS A 130 1.26 -0.05 -22.60
N VAL A 131 0.41 0.32 -21.68
CA VAL A 131 0.79 0.71 -20.32
C VAL A 131 1.07 -0.51 -19.45
N ILE A 132 0.20 -1.53 -19.50
CA ILE A 132 0.32 -2.70 -18.62
C ILE A 132 1.59 -3.51 -18.87
N PRO A 133 2.01 -3.81 -20.13
CA PRO A 133 3.29 -4.47 -20.36
C PRO A 133 4.48 -3.72 -19.76
N THR A 134 4.48 -2.38 -19.84
CA THR A 134 5.52 -1.56 -19.22
C THR A 134 5.50 -1.64 -17.71
N TYR A 135 4.31 -1.58 -17.08
CA TYR A 135 4.16 -1.75 -15.64
C TYR A 135 4.71 -3.13 -15.19
N MET A 136 4.37 -4.20 -15.90
CA MET A 136 4.89 -5.55 -15.65
C MET A 136 6.42 -5.59 -15.83
N GLY A 137 6.96 -4.87 -16.82
CA GLY A 137 8.40 -4.73 -17.04
C GLY A 137 9.10 -4.04 -15.87
N LEU A 138 8.51 -2.98 -15.31
CA LEU A 138 9.02 -2.30 -14.11
C LEU A 138 9.04 -3.22 -12.88
N ILE A 139 8.01 -4.07 -12.71
CA ILE A 139 8.02 -5.11 -11.67
C ILE A 139 9.17 -6.09 -11.88
N SER A 140 9.42 -6.51 -13.13
CA SER A 140 10.53 -7.41 -13.44
C SER A 140 11.90 -6.78 -13.22
N GLU A 141 12.03 -5.47 -13.39
CA GLU A 141 13.23 -4.73 -13.01
C GLU A 141 13.45 -4.80 -11.49
N ILE A 142 12.41 -4.58 -10.69
CA ILE A 142 12.49 -4.69 -9.23
C ILE A 142 12.90 -6.11 -8.82
N ASP A 143 12.25 -7.13 -9.38
CA ASP A 143 12.55 -8.54 -9.09
C ASP A 143 14.02 -8.88 -9.38
N HIS A 144 14.54 -8.43 -10.54
CA HIS A 144 15.96 -8.57 -10.87
C HIS A 144 16.85 -7.93 -9.79
N HIS A 145 16.53 -6.74 -9.34
CA HIS A 145 17.34 -6.02 -8.36
C HIS A 145 17.22 -6.62 -6.96
N ILE A 146 16.07 -7.17 -6.57
CA ILE A 146 15.92 -7.98 -5.36
C ILE A 146 16.81 -9.23 -5.46
N GLY A 147 16.82 -9.92 -6.61
CA GLY A 147 17.70 -11.04 -6.88
C GLY A 147 19.19 -10.69 -6.72
N ARG A 148 19.61 -9.48 -7.17
CA ARG A 148 20.96 -8.95 -6.96
C ARG A 148 21.28 -8.78 -5.47
N LEU A 149 20.34 -8.21 -4.70
CA LEU A 149 20.50 -8.01 -3.26
C LEU A 149 20.57 -9.34 -2.52
N MET A 150 19.70 -10.29 -2.84
CA MET A 150 19.73 -11.65 -2.26
C MET A 150 21.07 -12.34 -2.53
N SER A 151 21.55 -12.31 -3.78
CA SER A 151 22.86 -12.87 -4.16
C SER A 151 24.02 -12.18 -3.45
N PHE A 152 23.89 -10.89 -3.16
CA PHE A 152 24.88 -10.15 -2.38
C PHE A 152 24.90 -10.61 -0.92
N LEU A 153 23.74 -10.80 -0.29
CA LEU A 153 23.65 -11.33 1.09
C LEU A 153 24.27 -12.72 1.18
N ASP A 154 23.96 -13.62 0.25
CA ASP A 154 24.53 -14.98 0.21
C ASP A 154 26.05 -14.96 0.10
N LYS A 155 26.60 -14.21 -0.85
CA LYS A 155 28.06 -14.09 -1.07
C LYS A 155 28.82 -13.51 0.11
N ASN A 156 28.14 -12.76 0.96
CA ASN A 156 28.72 -12.16 2.18
C ASN A 156 28.36 -12.93 3.46
N ASN A 157 27.77 -14.12 3.35
CA ASN A 157 27.31 -14.95 4.47
C ASN A 157 26.39 -14.20 5.44
N LEU A 158 25.45 -13.43 4.89
CA LEU A 158 24.50 -12.63 5.66
C LEU A 158 23.06 -13.19 5.60
N SER A 159 22.76 -14.08 4.66
CA SER A 159 21.41 -14.62 4.47
C SER A 159 20.89 -15.41 5.67
N GLU A 160 21.78 -16.08 6.41
CA GLU A 160 21.42 -16.87 7.58
C GLU A 160 21.17 -16.03 8.86
N ASN A 161 21.40 -14.73 8.80
CA ASN A 161 21.20 -13.82 9.94
C ASN A 161 20.53 -12.50 9.55
N THR A 162 19.81 -12.49 8.43
CA THR A 162 19.08 -11.31 7.94
C THR A 162 17.64 -11.67 7.66
N SER A 163 16.73 -11.13 8.45
CA SER A 163 15.29 -11.18 8.16
C SER A 163 14.95 -10.18 7.06
N ILE A 164 14.03 -10.56 6.16
CA ILE A 164 13.61 -9.73 5.02
C ILE A 164 12.09 -9.62 5.03
N ILE A 165 11.59 -8.40 4.96
CA ILE A 165 10.17 -8.11 4.78
C ILE A 165 10.02 -7.41 3.42
N PHE A 166 9.29 -8.05 2.50
CA PHE A 166 8.93 -7.48 1.21
C PHE A 166 7.44 -7.12 1.24
N THR A 167 7.14 -5.86 0.93
CA THR A 167 5.77 -5.35 0.89
C THR A 167 5.68 -4.13 -0.03
N SER A 168 4.45 -3.64 -0.24
CA SER A 168 4.14 -2.38 -0.92
C SER A 168 3.34 -1.49 0.02
N ASP A 169 3.28 -0.20 -0.26
CA ASP A 169 2.43 0.77 0.45
C ASP A 169 0.96 0.69 0.00
N HIS A 170 0.70 0.46 -1.29
CA HIS A 170 -0.61 0.29 -1.93
C HIS A 170 -0.50 -0.55 -3.20
N GLY A 171 -1.64 -0.95 -3.74
CA GLY A 171 -1.76 -1.52 -5.07
C GLY A 171 -1.96 -0.44 -6.15
N ASP A 172 -2.44 -0.84 -7.34
CA ASP A 172 -2.80 0.06 -8.43
C ASP A 172 -4.00 -0.54 -9.18
N TYR A 173 -4.96 0.29 -9.53
CA TYR A 173 -6.15 -0.13 -10.26
C TYR A 173 -5.86 -0.56 -11.71
N LEU A 174 -4.95 0.09 -12.39
CA LEU A 174 -4.56 -0.22 -13.77
C LEU A 174 -5.76 -0.40 -14.75
N GLY A 175 -6.87 0.27 -14.46
CA GLY A 175 -8.12 0.18 -15.21
C GLY A 175 -9.21 -0.69 -14.58
N ASP A 176 -8.93 -1.43 -13.52
CA ASP A 176 -9.94 -2.12 -12.74
C ASP A 176 -10.94 -1.10 -12.19
N HIS A 177 -12.21 -1.47 -12.12
CA HIS A 177 -13.30 -0.61 -11.66
C HIS A 177 -13.38 0.75 -12.39
N TRP A 178 -12.91 0.83 -13.64
CA TRP A 178 -12.82 2.09 -14.40
C TRP A 178 -11.94 3.15 -13.72
N LEU A 179 -10.95 2.72 -12.92
CA LEU A 179 -10.07 3.57 -12.13
C LEU A 179 -8.62 3.41 -12.56
N GLY A 180 -7.80 4.39 -12.22
CA GLY A 180 -6.34 4.32 -12.21
C GLY A 180 -5.81 4.73 -10.84
N GLU A 181 -4.52 4.56 -10.62
CA GLU A 181 -3.89 4.88 -9.34
C GLU A 181 -4.46 4.04 -8.16
N LYS A 182 -4.67 4.64 -6.97
CA LYS A 182 -4.85 3.90 -5.71
C LYS A 182 -5.89 4.43 -4.74
N ASP A 183 -6.59 5.49 -5.07
CA ASP A 183 -7.24 6.36 -4.07
C ASP A 183 -8.53 5.81 -3.41
N LEU A 184 -9.03 4.63 -3.79
CA LEU A 184 -10.25 4.07 -3.20
C LEU A 184 -10.00 2.71 -2.53
N PHE A 185 -11.09 2.04 -2.08
CA PHE A 185 -11.00 0.91 -1.15
C PHE A 185 -11.22 -0.48 -1.77
N HIS A 186 -11.14 -0.64 -3.10
CA HIS A 186 -11.22 -1.95 -3.74
C HIS A 186 -9.93 -2.77 -3.52
N GLU A 187 -10.04 -4.09 -3.65
CA GLU A 187 -8.89 -5.00 -3.44
C GLU A 187 -7.68 -4.65 -4.32
N ALA A 188 -7.91 -4.13 -5.52
CA ALA A 188 -6.84 -3.69 -6.42
C ALA A 188 -5.89 -2.66 -5.78
N SER A 189 -6.40 -1.80 -4.91
CA SER A 189 -5.61 -0.80 -4.17
C SER A 189 -5.16 -1.29 -2.80
N LEU A 190 -5.99 -2.06 -2.08
CA LEU A 190 -5.75 -2.39 -0.68
C LEU A 190 -4.99 -3.70 -0.46
N ARG A 191 -5.14 -4.68 -1.37
CA ARG A 191 -4.51 -5.99 -1.23
C ARG A 191 -3.08 -5.96 -1.77
N ILE A 192 -2.15 -5.65 -0.89
CA ILE A 192 -0.72 -5.56 -1.19
C ILE A 192 0.02 -6.87 -0.89
N PRO A 193 1.17 -7.13 -1.56
CA PRO A 193 2.00 -8.27 -1.22
C PRO A 193 2.60 -8.13 0.17
N LEU A 194 2.76 -9.24 0.88
CA LEU A 194 3.53 -9.33 2.11
C LEU A 194 4.25 -10.67 2.15
N ILE A 195 5.59 -10.62 2.09
CA ILE A 195 6.46 -11.80 2.20
C ILE A 195 7.45 -11.54 3.32
N ILE A 196 7.54 -12.45 4.28
CA ILE A 196 8.48 -12.36 5.39
C ILE A 196 9.39 -13.57 5.37
N ILE A 197 10.68 -13.32 5.34
CA ILE A 197 11.74 -14.33 5.49
C ILE A 197 12.38 -14.11 6.85
N ASP A 198 12.31 -15.12 7.69
CA ASP A 198 13.05 -15.16 8.94
C ASP A 198 14.03 -16.35 8.90
N PRO A 199 15.35 -16.12 8.97
CA PRO A 199 16.32 -17.20 8.92
C PRO A 199 16.21 -18.17 10.10
N GLU A 200 15.68 -17.74 11.24
CA GLU A 200 15.48 -18.57 12.43
C GLU A 200 14.21 -19.46 12.35
N MET A 201 13.36 -19.20 11.35
CA MET A 201 12.11 -19.97 11.17
C MET A 201 12.41 -21.44 10.88
N PRO A 202 11.74 -22.40 11.56
CA PRO A 202 11.82 -23.82 11.27
C PRO A 202 11.53 -24.15 9.82
N ASN A 203 12.26 -25.09 9.24
CA ASN A 203 12.12 -25.45 7.82
C ASN A 203 10.71 -25.89 7.42
N GLU A 204 9.99 -26.55 8.31
CA GLU A 204 8.62 -27.02 8.11
C GLU A 204 7.60 -25.90 8.00
N LEU A 205 7.92 -24.69 8.47
CA LEU A 205 7.06 -23.50 8.36
C LEU A 205 7.42 -22.62 7.17
N ARG A 206 8.53 -22.89 6.48
CA ARG A 206 8.94 -22.11 5.31
C ARG A 206 8.07 -22.43 4.10
N GLY A 207 7.80 -21.42 3.28
CA GLY A 207 6.97 -21.56 2.09
C GLY A 207 5.47 -21.74 2.39
N THR A 208 5.05 -21.50 3.62
CA THR A 208 3.62 -21.51 4.00
C THR A 208 2.95 -20.20 3.66
N SER A 209 1.62 -20.22 3.58
CA SER A 209 0.78 -19.04 3.40
C SER A 209 -0.09 -18.85 4.65
N GLU A 210 -0.10 -17.62 5.18
CA GLU A 210 -0.99 -17.21 6.27
C GLU A 210 -2.21 -16.49 5.70
N MET A 211 -3.41 -16.94 6.05
CA MET A 211 -4.66 -16.40 5.52
C MET A 211 -5.35 -15.40 6.45
N ARG A 212 -4.90 -15.30 7.70
CA ARG A 212 -5.44 -14.31 8.64
C ARG A 212 -5.15 -12.89 8.18
N MET A 213 -6.08 -11.98 8.46
CA MET A 213 -5.98 -10.58 8.02
C MET A 213 -4.83 -9.84 8.69
N THR A 214 -4.00 -9.20 7.88
CA THR A 214 -2.88 -8.35 8.31
C THR A 214 -3.07 -6.92 7.78
N GLU A 215 -2.39 -5.98 8.41
CA GLU A 215 -2.43 -4.57 8.03
C GLU A 215 -1.00 -4.00 7.98
N SER A 216 -0.76 -2.97 7.18
CA SER A 216 0.56 -2.31 7.09
C SER A 216 1.08 -1.81 8.44
N VAL A 217 0.19 -1.47 9.37
CA VAL A 217 0.56 -1.06 10.74
C VAL A 217 1.21 -2.18 11.55
N ASP A 218 1.12 -3.44 11.10
CA ASP A 218 1.73 -4.60 11.75
C ASP A 218 3.24 -4.71 11.49
N ILE A 219 3.75 -4.05 10.45
CA ILE A 219 5.16 -4.15 10.04
C ILE A 219 6.09 -3.62 11.13
N VAL A 220 5.81 -2.46 11.70
CA VAL A 220 6.69 -1.87 12.72
C VAL A 220 6.78 -2.72 13.99
N PRO A 221 5.67 -3.15 14.63
CA PRO A 221 5.77 -4.06 15.77
C PRO A 221 6.43 -5.39 15.42
N THR A 222 6.29 -5.91 14.20
CA THR A 222 6.98 -7.12 13.74
C THR A 222 8.49 -6.92 13.69
N ILE A 223 8.97 -5.81 13.12
CA ILE A 223 10.42 -5.49 13.09
C ILE A 223 10.97 -5.36 14.50
N VAL A 224 10.26 -4.68 15.40
CA VAL A 224 10.70 -4.51 16.80
C VAL A 224 10.79 -5.85 17.51
N ASP A 225 9.82 -6.73 17.29
CA ASP A 225 9.77 -8.09 17.89
C ASP A 225 10.91 -8.97 17.37
N MET A 226 11.15 -8.99 16.06
CA MET A 226 12.27 -9.70 15.42
C MET A 226 13.66 -9.23 15.93
N MET A 227 13.73 -8.06 16.52
CA MET A 227 14.95 -7.49 17.09
C MET A 227 15.02 -7.63 18.62
N ASP A 228 14.22 -8.50 19.23
CA ASP A 228 14.08 -8.68 20.69
C ASP A 228 13.76 -7.36 21.43
N GLY A 229 13.08 -6.45 20.74
CA GLY A 229 12.68 -5.17 21.27
C GLY A 229 11.32 -5.20 21.96
N SER A 230 11.02 -4.16 22.70
CA SER A 230 9.68 -3.94 23.25
C SER A 230 9.05 -2.71 22.61
N PHE A 231 7.81 -2.80 22.20
CA PHE A 231 7.07 -1.66 21.66
C PHE A 231 5.97 -1.18 22.58
N ALA A 232 5.72 0.12 22.54
CA ALA A 232 4.71 0.76 23.37
C ALA A 232 3.31 0.45 22.80
N SER A 233 2.64 -0.57 23.35
CA SER A 233 1.31 -1.02 22.91
C SER A 233 0.22 0.06 22.97
N ASN A 234 0.43 1.13 23.75
CA ASN A 234 -0.44 2.29 23.80
C ASN A 234 -0.28 3.29 22.65
N ARG A 235 0.74 3.10 21.80
CA ARG A 235 1.03 3.99 20.65
C ARG A 235 0.88 3.30 19.30
N MET A 236 0.94 1.97 19.26
CA MET A 236 0.90 1.19 18.03
C MET A 236 -0.44 0.48 17.92
N GLU A 237 -1.13 0.67 16.79
CA GLU A 237 -2.36 -0.03 16.44
C GLU A 237 -2.08 -1.46 15.98
N GLY A 238 -0.94 -1.67 15.30
CA GLY A 238 -0.53 -2.96 14.77
C GLY A 238 -0.15 -3.99 15.82
N ARG A 239 -0.04 -5.23 15.37
CA ARG A 239 0.38 -6.41 16.14
C ARG A 239 1.59 -7.04 15.47
N SER A 240 2.51 -7.63 16.24
CA SER A 240 3.59 -8.41 15.65
C SER A 240 3.05 -9.60 14.88
N LEU A 241 3.59 -9.85 13.69
CA LEU A 241 3.30 -11.00 12.85
C LEU A 241 4.18 -12.21 13.21
N VAL A 242 5.18 -12.06 14.09
CA VAL A 242 6.08 -13.14 14.50
C VAL A 242 5.31 -14.37 15.00
N PRO A 243 4.31 -14.25 15.90
CA PRO A 243 3.54 -15.42 16.33
C PRO A 243 2.83 -16.14 15.18
N LEU A 244 2.36 -15.42 14.14
CA LEU A 244 1.75 -16.03 12.97
C LEU A 244 2.78 -16.80 12.14
N LEU A 245 3.98 -16.24 11.96
CA LEU A 245 5.09 -16.87 11.23
C LEU A 245 5.49 -18.20 11.88
N TYR A 246 5.45 -18.28 13.20
CA TYR A 246 5.77 -19.49 13.96
C TYR A 246 4.57 -20.41 14.17
N GLY A 247 3.45 -20.17 13.49
CA GLY A 247 2.28 -21.05 13.49
C GLY A 247 1.51 -21.09 14.81
N GLU A 248 1.64 -20.05 15.63
CA GLU A 248 0.94 -19.99 16.91
C GLU A 248 -0.59 -19.90 16.71
N ASN A 249 -1.31 -20.70 17.48
CA ASN A 249 -2.77 -20.67 17.54
C ASN A 249 -3.24 -19.64 18.56
N LEU A 250 -3.29 -18.37 18.17
CA LEU A 250 -3.74 -17.27 19.02
C LEU A 250 -4.97 -16.58 18.45
N ALA A 251 -5.71 -15.90 19.31
CA ALA A 251 -6.80 -15.03 18.88
C ALA A 251 -6.25 -13.86 18.02
N TRP A 252 -6.70 -13.80 16.78
CA TRP A 252 -6.30 -12.78 15.84
C TRP A 252 -7.47 -11.87 15.49
N ARG A 253 -7.19 -10.75 14.80
CA ARG A 253 -8.26 -9.89 14.30
C ARG A 253 -9.07 -10.59 13.22
N ASP A 254 -10.34 -10.31 13.18
CA ASP A 254 -11.28 -10.72 12.14
C ASP A 254 -11.70 -9.55 11.25
N THR A 255 -11.25 -8.33 11.57
CA THR A 255 -11.54 -7.10 10.84
C THR A 255 -10.28 -6.28 10.62
N VAL A 256 -10.24 -5.58 9.48
CA VAL A 256 -9.20 -4.60 9.11
C VAL A 256 -9.84 -3.29 8.69
N PHE A 257 -9.05 -2.21 8.78
CA PHE A 257 -9.52 -0.84 8.58
C PHE A 257 -8.62 -0.09 7.61
N ALA A 258 -9.22 0.83 6.85
CA ALA A 258 -8.49 1.80 6.04
C ALA A 258 -9.20 3.15 6.06
N GLU A 259 -8.45 4.21 5.81
CA GLU A 259 -8.99 5.57 5.74
C GLU A 259 -8.35 6.35 4.59
N ILE A 260 -9.12 7.29 4.03
CA ILE A 260 -8.64 8.21 3.02
C ILE A 260 -9.09 9.63 3.36
N ASP A 261 -8.18 10.58 3.13
CA ASP A 261 -8.49 12.00 2.99
C ASP A 261 -8.21 12.39 1.52
N TYR A 262 -9.27 12.72 0.76
CA TYR A 262 -9.15 13.12 -0.64
C TYR A 262 -9.30 14.63 -0.85
N GLY A 263 -9.02 15.41 0.20
CA GLY A 263 -9.14 16.88 0.18
C GLY A 263 -8.19 17.56 -0.82
N ASP A 264 -7.07 16.93 -1.16
CA ASP A 264 -6.10 17.39 -2.17
C ASP A 264 -6.33 16.81 -3.58
N ARG A 265 -7.30 15.89 -3.74
CA ARG A 265 -7.58 15.21 -5.01
C ARG A 265 -8.54 16.02 -5.91
N GLY A 266 -8.39 15.84 -7.23
CA GLY A 266 -9.30 16.45 -8.21
C GLY A 266 -10.77 16.06 -8.02
N ALA A 267 -11.05 14.91 -7.42
CA ALA A 267 -12.37 14.45 -7.06
C ALA A 267 -13.10 15.44 -6.12
N ARG A 268 -12.38 16.10 -5.22
CA ARG A 268 -12.95 17.15 -4.35
C ARG A 268 -13.55 18.30 -5.16
N GLN A 269 -12.84 18.79 -6.19
CA GLN A 269 -13.36 19.88 -7.03
C GLN A 269 -14.58 19.43 -7.84
N ILE A 270 -14.58 18.19 -8.34
CA ILE A 270 -15.74 17.63 -9.07
C ILE A 270 -16.97 17.55 -8.16
N LEU A 271 -16.78 17.24 -6.87
CA LEU A 271 -17.83 17.11 -5.87
C LEU A 271 -18.23 18.45 -5.22
N ASP A 272 -17.51 19.53 -5.50
CA ASP A 272 -17.68 20.86 -4.90
C ASP A 272 -17.70 20.79 -3.34
N LYS A 273 -16.73 20.09 -2.77
CA LYS A 273 -16.62 19.85 -1.32
C LYS A 273 -15.55 20.70 -0.66
N HIS A 274 -15.80 21.06 0.61
CA HIS A 274 -14.75 21.61 1.46
C HIS A 274 -13.73 20.52 1.82
N PRO A 275 -12.42 20.81 1.93
CA PRO A 275 -11.40 19.78 2.24
C PRO A 275 -11.71 18.94 3.49
N TYR A 276 -12.27 19.53 4.53
CA TYR A 276 -12.62 18.81 5.76
C TYR A 276 -13.78 17.80 5.62
N GLU A 277 -14.51 17.85 4.51
CA GLU A 277 -15.61 16.92 4.20
C GLU A 277 -15.17 15.77 3.29
N CYS A 278 -13.88 15.72 2.92
CA CYS A 278 -13.34 14.77 1.94
C CYS A 278 -12.72 13.56 2.62
N ARG A 279 -13.54 12.78 3.32
CA ARG A 279 -13.05 11.62 4.08
C ARG A 279 -13.87 10.37 3.80
N GLY A 280 -13.18 9.25 3.74
CA GLY A 280 -13.76 7.92 3.69
C GLY A 280 -13.08 7.00 4.69
N TYR A 281 -13.85 6.06 5.23
CA TYR A 281 -13.38 5.06 6.18
C TYR A 281 -13.93 3.71 5.79
N MET A 282 -13.12 2.69 5.84
CA MET A 282 -13.48 1.32 5.48
C MET A 282 -13.24 0.38 6.67
N ILE A 283 -14.16 -0.55 6.84
CA ILE A 283 -14.01 -1.75 7.65
C ILE A 283 -14.32 -2.97 6.79
N LYS A 284 -13.48 -4.00 6.91
CA LYS A 284 -13.59 -5.24 6.15
C LYS A 284 -13.36 -6.45 7.05
N ASN A 285 -14.14 -7.51 6.83
CA ASN A 285 -13.84 -8.88 7.29
C ASN A 285 -13.79 -9.85 6.09
N ASP A 286 -13.77 -11.15 6.33
CA ASP A 286 -13.68 -12.17 5.26
C ASP A 286 -14.85 -12.15 4.28
N GLN A 287 -16.03 -11.70 4.72
CA GLN A 287 -17.24 -11.68 3.90
C GLN A 287 -17.65 -10.29 3.46
N TRP A 288 -17.52 -9.30 4.32
CA TRP A 288 -18.13 -7.99 4.09
C TRP A 288 -17.10 -6.89 4.05
N LYS A 289 -17.31 -5.90 3.15
CA LYS A 289 -16.61 -4.62 3.13
C LYS A 289 -17.64 -3.50 3.22
N TYR A 290 -17.53 -2.68 4.24
CA TYR A 290 -18.35 -1.48 4.44
C TYR A 290 -17.48 -0.23 4.33
N ILE A 291 -17.99 0.79 3.62
CA ILE A 291 -17.30 2.07 3.44
C ILE A 291 -18.24 3.20 3.85
N TYR A 292 -17.80 3.98 4.82
CA TYR A 292 -18.44 5.23 5.19
C TYR A 292 -17.82 6.40 4.42
N TRP A 293 -18.66 7.24 3.84
CA TRP A 293 -18.26 8.46 3.15
C TRP A 293 -18.85 9.67 3.81
N GLU A 294 -18.04 10.67 4.20
CA GLU A 294 -18.51 11.90 4.82
C GLU A 294 -19.49 12.64 3.91
N GLY A 295 -20.73 12.79 4.38
CA GLY A 295 -21.79 13.49 3.64
C GLY A 295 -22.38 12.77 2.43
N TYR A 296 -22.14 11.46 2.29
CA TYR A 296 -22.72 10.60 1.27
C TYR A 296 -23.28 9.32 1.87
N ARG A 297 -24.06 8.57 1.06
CA ARG A 297 -24.50 7.23 1.44
C ARG A 297 -23.31 6.29 1.67
N PRO A 298 -23.43 5.24 2.48
CA PRO A 298 -22.39 4.23 2.57
C PRO A 298 -22.35 3.35 1.31
N GLN A 299 -21.27 2.56 1.19
CA GLN A 299 -21.19 1.41 0.29
C GLN A 299 -21.03 0.13 1.11
N LEU A 300 -21.54 -0.99 0.58
CA LEU A 300 -21.42 -2.31 1.18
C LEU A 300 -21.23 -3.36 0.09
N TYR A 301 -20.27 -4.26 0.27
CA TYR A 301 -19.99 -5.35 -0.66
C TYR A 301 -20.00 -6.70 0.07
N ASP A 302 -20.63 -7.72 -0.53
CA ASP A 302 -20.58 -9.11 -0.09
C ASP A 302 -19.47 -9.86 -0.84
N LEU A 303 -18.27 -9.89 -0.29
CA LEU A 303 -17.07 -10.42 -0.93
C LEU A 303 -17.10 -11.94 -1.19
N LEU A 304 -18.00 -12.68 -0.53
CA LEU A 304 -18.21 -14.12 -0.80
C LEU A 304 -19.04 -14.34 -2.06
N ASN A 305 -20.07 -13.53 -2.29
CA ASN A 305 -20.98 -13.65 -3.43
C ASN A 305 -20.57 -12.74 -4.59
N ASP A 306 -19.86 -11.65 -4.30
CA ASP A 306 -19.33 -10.69 -5.24
C ASP A 306 -17.84 -10.38 -4.91
N PRO A 307 -16.93 -11.33 -5.14
CA PRO A 307 -15.50 -11.13 -4.87
C PRO A 307 -14.85 -10.07 -5.75
N ASN A 308 -15.54 -9.62 -6.79
CA ASN A 308 -15.09 -8.57 -7.69
C ASN A 308 -15.61 -7.17 -7.31
N GLU A 309 -16.41 -7.04 -6.26
CA GLU A 309 -16.91 -5.76 -5.74
C GLU A 309 -17.70 -4.92 -6.78
N PHE A 310 -18.50 -5.56 -7.63
CA PHE A 310 -19.30 -4.89 -8.65
C PHE A 310 -20.67 -4.43 -8.15
N ILE A 311 -21.19 -5.03 -7.07
CA ILE A 311 -22.55 -4.83 -6.57
C ILE A 311 -22.51 -4.06 -5.25
N ASP A 312 -22.75 -2.75 -5.33
CA ASP A 312 -22.89 -1.90 -4.14
C ASP A 312 -24.25 -2.09 -3.47
N LEU A 313 -24.27 -2.69 -2.31
CA LEU A 313 -25.43 -2.96 -1.47
C LEU A 313 -25.73 -1.84 -0.45
N GLY A 314 -25.07 -0.69 -0.56
CA GLY A 314 -25.15 0.41 0.41
C GLY A 314 -26.54 1.04 0.55
N GLU A 315 -27.44 0.82 -0.40
CA GLU A 315 -28.87 1.27 -0.34
C GLU A 315 -29.86 0.08 -0.25
N SER A 316 -29.36 -1.13 0.00
CA SER A 316 -30.22 -2.32 0.05
C SER A 316 -30.98 -2.42 1.37
N GLU A 317 -32.31 -2.33 1.32
CA GLU A 317 -33.18 -2.51 2.50
C GLU A 317 -32.96 -3.88 3.17
N ASN A 318 -32.67 -4.91 2.37
CA ASN A 318 -32.40 -6.25 2.88
C ASN A 318 -31.11 -6.37 3.70
N HIS A 319 -30.21 -5.38 3.60
CA HIS A 319 -28.94 -5.37 4.31
C HIS A 319 -28.86 -4.23 5.37
N SER A 320 -29.99 -3.61 5.72
CA SER A 320 -30.04 -2.48 6.65
C SER A 320 -29.45 -2.79 8.03
N GLU A 321 -29.72 -3.98 8.58
CA GLU A 321 -29.10 -4.41 9.85
C GLU A 321 -27.57 -4.55 9.73
N LYS A 322 -27.09 -5.05 8.59
CA LYS A 322 -25.66 -5.19 8.31
C LYS A 322 -24.97 -3.83 8.20
N LEU A 323 -25.61 -2.88 7.52
CA LEU A 323 -25.12 -1.50 7.41
C LEU A 323 -24.95 -0.86 8.80
N VAL A 324 -25.97 -0.97 9.66
CA VAL A 324 -25.94 -0.42 11.03
C VAL A 324 -24.84 -1.09 11.89
N ASP A 325 -24.70 -2.41 11.77
CA ASP A 325 -23.70 -3.17 12.52
C ASP A 325 -22.27 -2.73 12.14
N PHE A 326 -21.95 -2.70 10.84
CA PHE A 326 -20.61 -2.28 10.38
C PHE A 326 -20.32 -0.80 10.65
N GLU A 327 -21.29 0.07 10.51
CA GLU A 327 -21.16 1.47 10.91
C GLU A 327 -20.82 1.59 12.39
N SER A 328 -21.54 0.86 13.26
CA SER A 328 -21.30 0.86 14.71
C SER A 328 -19.88 0.37 15.03
N GLN A 329 -19.41 -0.71 14.40
CA GLN A 329 -18.06 -1.23 14.58
C GLN A 329 -17.00 -0.24 14.11
N LEU A 330 -17.18 0.38 12.94
CA LEU A 330 -16.27 1.38 12.39
C LEU A 330 -16.16 2.60 13.31
N PHE A 331 -17.28 3.14 13.76
CA PHE A 331 -17.28 4.29 14.69
C PHE A 331 -16.77 3.91 16.07
N TYR A 332 -16.95 2.66 16.50
CA TYR A 332 -16.29 2.17 17.71
C TYR A 332 -14.78 2.22 17.54
N TRP A 333 -14.23 1.67 16.46
CA TRP A 333 -12.79 1.72 16.17
C TRP A 333 -12.26 3.15 16.10
N LEU A 334 -12.93 4.06 15.37
CA LEU A 334 -12.53 5.48 15.26
C LEU A 334 -12.42 6.17 16.61
N ARG A 335 -13.35 5.89 17.56
CA ARG A 335 -13.33 6.48 18.90
C ARG A 335 -12.28 5.86 19.83
N HIS A 336 -11.85 4.62 19.55
CA HIS A 336 -10.95 3.87 20.42
C HIS A 336 -9.53 3.75 19.84
N ARG A 337 -9.23 4.48 18.78
CA ARG A 337 -7.86 4.57 18.23
C ARG A 337 -6.88 4.98 19.32
N LYS A 338 -5.69 4.41 19.29
CA LYS A 338 -4.65 4.64 20.30
C LYS A 338 -4.04 6.04 20.16
N GLN A 339 -4.76 7.04 20.59
CA GLN A 339 -4.32 8.44 20.55
C GLN A 339 -3.52 8.84 21.81
N ARG A 340 -3.45 7.96 22.81
CA ARG A 340 -2.77 8.25 24.08
C ARG A 340 -1.28 8.06 23.91
N THR A 341 -0.56 9.16 23.75
CA THR A 341 0.89 9.17 23.52
C THR A 341 1.70 9.51 24.77
N VAL A 342 1.05 9.92 25.86
CA VAL A 342 1.70 10.49 27.03
C VAL A 342 2.09 9.44 28.07
N VAL A 343 1.20 8.49 28.36
CA VAL A 343 1.37 7.50 29.43
C VAL A 343 0.91 6.13 28.95
N ALA A 344 1.72 5.10 29.17
CA ALA A 344 1.36 3.71 28.87
C ALA A 344 0.18 3.24 29.75
N LEU A 345 -0.63 2.29 29.23
CA LEU A 345 -1.80 1.79 29.96
C LEU A 345 -1.42 1.11 31.26
N ASP A 346 -0.35 0.33 31.28
CA ASP A 346 0.16 -0.35 32.45
C ASP A 346 0.64 0.63 33.55
N GLU A 347 1.18 1.78 33.15
CA GLU A 347 1.49 2.86 34.11
C GLU A 347 0.24 3.50 34.64
N LEU A 348 -0.84 3.63 33.87
CA LEU A 348 -2.11 4.16 34.40
C LEU A 348 -2.75 3.23 35.42
N TYR A 349 -2.70 1.92 35.18
CA TYR A 349 -3.21 0.93 36.14
C TYR A 349 -2.40 0.87 37.44
N LYS A 350 -1.13 1.22 37.37
CA LYS A 350 -0.24 1.28 38.57
C LYS A 350 -0.36 2.60 39.36
N ARG A 351 -1.02 3.60 38.79
CA ARG A 351 -1.20 4.89 39.49
C ARG A 351 -2.18 4.73 40.62
N SER A 352 -1.72 5.08 41.80
CA SER A 352 -2.53 5.22 43.02
C SER A 352 -2.43 6.67 43.55
N PRO A 353 -3.32 7.11 44.45
CA PRO A 353 -3.19 8.41 45.09
C PRO A 353 -1.82 8.64 45.73
N GLU A 354 -1.20 7.60 46.27
CA GLU A 354 0.16 7.66 46.87
C GLU A 354 1.25 7.91 45.80
N THR A 355 1.05 7.42 44.56
CA THR A 355 1.95 7.69 43.45
C THR A 355 1.85 9.13 42.99
N ASP A 356 0.64 9.69 42.96
CA ASP A 356 0.40 11.08 42.59
C ASP A 356 0.93 12.04 43.67
N GLU A 357 0.85 11.67 44.94
CA GLU A 357 1.43 12.40 46.08
C GLU A 357 2.97 12.46 45.97
N LYS A 358 3.59 11.37 45.55
CA LYS A 358 5.06 11.27 45.39
C LYS A 358 5.59 12.07 44.20
N PHE A 359 4.87 12.12 43.07
CA PHE A 359 5.34 12.73 41.83
C PHE A 359 4.68 14.08 41.53
N GLY A 360 3.68 14.48 42.32
CA GLY A 360 2.91 15.70 42.08
C GLY A 360 1.98 15.59 40.87
N ILE A 361 1.28 16.68 40.56
CA ILE A 361 0.45 16.77 39.38
C ILE A 361 1.37 16.88 38.16
N ILE A 362 1.51 15.80 37.40
CA ILE A 362 2.29 15.78 36.15
C ILE A 362 1.41 16.35 35.04
N ILE A 363 1.57 17.64 34.78
CA ILE A 363 0.98 18.31 33.62
C ILE A 363 1.97 18.09 32.41
N GLY A 364 1.67 17.10 31.61
CA GLY A 364 2.40 16.82 30.35
C GLY A 364 3.76 16.16 30.59
N ARG A 365 3.85 14.87 30.40
CA ARG A 365 5.08 14.17 30.00
C ARG A 365 5.06 14.02 28.47
N TRP A 366 5.91 14.77 27.83
CA TRP A 366 6.17 14.70 26.39
C TRP A 366 7.23 13.63 26.11
#